data_89549713032e81887d4dd500823c71c6
#
_entry.id   89549713032e81887d4dd500823c71c6
#
_cell.length_a   1.000
_cell.length_b   1.000
_cell.length_c   1.000
_cell.angle_alpha   90.00
_cell.angle_beta   90.00
_cell.angle_gamma   90.00
#
_symmetry.space_group_name_H-M   'P 1'
#
loop_
_entity.id
_entity.type
_entity.pdbx_description
1 polymer ?
#
loop_
_entity_poly.entity_id
_entity_poly.type
_entity_poly.pdbx_seq_one_letter_code
_entity_poly.pdbx_strand_id
1 'polypeptide(L)'
;MNRLDRPTALKIAAAITLLMSLVQIFVYELSDLIRGAAAVDQVAAANGGPPYIAVLIGFVVSIIGVVAAYGTWRAQKWGIVLAIIVSVFGELDGLGGILFAPLLTTRIMAGVGVVLYLLVVLLCLWRERKPVLA
;
A
#
# COMPACT_ATOMS: atom_id res chain seq x y z
N MET A 1 -16.40 -24.82 9.81
CA MET A 1 -15.85 -23.47 9.57
C MET A 1 -14.42 -23.59 9.07
N ASN A 2 -14.17 -23.20 7.82
CA ASN A 2 -12.82 -23.21 7.27
C ASN A 2 -12.02 -22.05 7.92
N ARG A 3 -11.02 -22.41 8.72
CA ARG A 3 -10.11 -21.43 9.24
C ARG A 3 -9.13 -21.02 8.16
N LEU A 4 -8.85 -19.73 8.06
CA LEU A 4 -7.86 -19.22 7.13
C LEU A 4 -6.47 -19.74 7.54
N ASP A 5 -5.84 -20.53 6.68
CA ASP A 5 -4.49 -21.01 6.90
C ASP A 5 -3.45 -19.92 6.56
N ARG A 6 -2.23 -20.05 7.09
CA ARG A 6 -1.19 -19.06 6.87
C ARG A 6 -0.79 -18.91 5.38
N PRO A 7 -0.61 -20.00 4.60
CA PRO A 7 -0.30 -19.84 3.19
C PRO A 7 -1.37 -19.06 2.42
N THR A 8 -2.64 -19.31 2.69
CA THR A 8 -3.74 -18.58 2.05
C THR A 8 -3.76 -17.11 2.49
N ALA A 9 -3.55 -16.83 3.78
CA ALA A 9 -3.46 -15.47 4.30
C ALA A 9 -2.34 -14.68 3.60
N LEU A 10 -1.17 -15.27 3.42
CA LEU A 10 -0.04 -14.64 2.72
C LEU A 10 -0.33 -14.40 1.24
N LYS A 11 -1.02 -15.32 0.57
CA LYS A 11 -1.42 -15.13 -0.83
C LYS A 11 -2.44 -14.00 -0.99
N ILE A 12 -3.39 -13.88 -0.09
CA ILE A 12 -4.34 -12.77 -0.08
C ILE A 12 -3.60 -11.45 0.17
N ALA A 13 -2.70 -11.41 1.15
CA ALA A 13 -1.88 -10.24 1.42
C ALA A 13 -1.04 -9.84 0.21
N ALA A 14 -0.41 -10.80 -0.46
CA ALA A 14 0.37 -10.57 -1.67
C ALA A 14 -0.50 -10.01 -2.82
N ALA A 15 -1.69 -10.57 -3.02
CA ALA A 15 -2.62 -10.09 -4.05
C ALA A 15 -3.07 -8.66 -3.78
N ILE A 16 -3.40 -8.31 -2.55
CA ILE A 16 -3.78 -6.94 -2.17
C ILE A 16 -2.59 -6.00 -2.34
N THR A 17 -1.40 -6.38 -1.89
CA THR A 17 -0.17 -5.56 -2.03
C THR A 17 0.14 -5.30 -3.50
N LEU A 18 0.05 -6.31 -4.35
CA LEU A 18 0.26 -6.17 -5.79
C LEU A 18 -0.76 -5.22 -6.41
N LEU A 19 -2.04 -5.43 -6.12
CA LEU A 19 -3.12 -4.59 -6.64
C LEU A 19 -2.94 -3.13 -6.22
N MET A 20 -2.68 -2.87 -4.94
CA MET A 20 -2.48 -1.52 -4.42
C MET A 20 -1.25 -0.86 -5.07
N SER A 21 -0.15 -1.59 -5.23
CA SER A 21 1.08 -1.07 -5.84
C SER A 21 0.86 -0.74 -7.33
N LEU A 22 0.17 -1.59 -8.07
CA LEU A 22 -0.14 -1.34 -9.48
C LEU A 22 -1.09 -0.15 -9.66
N VAL A 23 -2.10 -0.02 -8.81
CA VAL A 23 -3.00 1.13 -8.81
C VAL A 23 -2.23 2.42 -8.53
N GLN A 24 -1.36 2.43 -7.51
CA GLN A 24 -0.54 3.60 -7.21
C GLN A 24 0.33 3.99 -8.39
N ILE A 25 1.03 3.05 -9.00
CA ILE A 25 1.92 3.33 -10.13
C ILE A 25 1.14 3.87 -11.32
N PHE A 26 0.13 3.15 -11.79
CA PHE A 26 -0.52 3.43 -13.08
C PHE A 26 -1.65 4.46 -12.99
N VAL A 27 -2.34 4.56 -11.88
CA VAL A 27 -3.47 5.49 -11.72
C VAL A 27 -3.02 6.85 -11.20
N TYR A 28 -2.08 6.87 -10.25
CA TYR A 28 -1.71 8.10 -9.54
C TYR A 28 -0.32 8.62 -9.92
N GLU A 29 0.70 7.81 -9.78
CA GLU A 29 2.09 8.28 -9.78
C GLU A 29 2.66 8.47 -11.18
N LEU A 30 2.37 7.59 -12.11
CA LEU A 30 2.95 7.64 -13.46
C LEU A 30 2.53 8.92 -14.20
N SER A 31 1.30 9.35 -14.08
CA SER A 31 0.82 10.59 -14.71
C SER A 31 1.52 11.81 -14.16
N ASP A 32 1.75 11.86 -12.85
CA ASP A 32 2.45 12.96 -12.20
C ASP A 32 3.93 12.98 -12.56
N LEU A 33 4.56 11.82 -12.67
CA LEU A 33 5.96 11.72 -13.13
C LEU A 33 6.12 12.20 -14.57
N ILE A 34 5.17 11.90 -15.44
CA ILE A 34 5.16 12.35 -16.84
C ILE A 34 4.98 13.86 -16.93
N ARG A 35 4.14 14.45 -16.08
CA ARG A 35 3.93 15.92 -16.04
C ARG A 35 5.19 16.68 -15.65
N GLY A 36 6.06 16.11 -14.85
CA GLY A 36 7.32 16.70 -14.38
C GLY A 36 7.19 17.52 -13.11
N ALA A 37 8.34 17.81 -12.49
CA ALA A 37 8.44 18.43 -11.17
C ALA A 37 7.75 19.80 -11.08
N ALA A 38 7.96 20.67 -12.05
CA ALA A 38 7.41 22.04 -12.02
C ALA A 38 5.88 22.03 -12.03
N ALA A 39 5.26 21.21 -12.90
CA ALA A 39 3.80 21.11 -12.99
C ALA A 39 3.18 20.53 -11.73
N VAL A 40 3.77 19.48 -11.18
CA VAL A 40 3.29 18.83 -9.95
C VAL A 40 3.42 19.77 -8.76
N ASP A 41 4.56 20.45 -8.60
CA ASP A 41 4.78 21.38 -7.49
C ASP A 41 3.87 22.61 -7.57
N GLN A 42 3.55 23.09 -8.77
CA GLN A 42 2.58 24.16 -8.94
C GLN A 42 1.17 23.75 -8.49
N VAL A 43 0.73 22.56 -8.87
CA VAL A 43 -0.57 22.02 -8.43
C VAL A 43 -0.58 21.79 -6.92
N ALA A 44 0.50 21.27 -6.35
CA ALA A 44 0.64 21.09 -4.90
C ALA A 44 0.54 22.40 -4.15
N ALA A 45 1.22 23.45 -4.61
CA ALA A 45 1.18 24.78 -4.00
C ALA A 45 -0.22 25.41 -4.09
N ALA A 46 -0.93 25.23 -5.20
CA ALA A 46 -2.25 25.80 -5.41
C ALA A 46 -3.36 25.04 -4.67
N ASN A 47 -3.30 23.73 -4.59
CA ASN A 47 -4.39 22.86 -4.14
C ASN A 47 -4.07 22.01 -2.91
N GLY A 48 -2.87 22.12 -2.33
CA GLY A 48 -2.45 21.34 -1.17
C GLY A 48 -2.18 19.85 -1.46
N GLY A 49 -1.89 19.51 -2.71
CA GLY A 49 -1.54 18.15 -3.10
C GLY A 49 -0.09 17.77 -2.72
N PRO A 50 0.31 16.51 -2.97
CA PRO A 50 1.67 16.08 -2.66
C PRO A 50 2.69 16.74 -3.60
N PRO A 51 3.87 17.19 -3.08
CA PRO A 51 4.94 17.69 -3.92
C PRO A 51 5.59 16.55 -4.74
N TYR A 52 6.29 16.92 -5.79
CA TYR A 52 6.92 15.95 -6.71
C TYR A 52 7.85 14.96 -6.00
N ILE A 53 8.59 15.40 -4.99
CA ILE A 53 9.46 14.51 -4.20
C ILE A 53 8.67 13.41 -3.50
N ALA A 54 7.48 13.72 -2.99
CA ALA A 54 6.60 12.73 -2.38
C ALA A 54 6.08 11.72 -3.42
N VAL A 55 5.78 12.16 -4.63
CA VAL A 55 5.38 11.29 -5.74
C VAL A 55 6.52 10.34 -6.12
N LEU A 56 7.77 10.83 -6.17
CA LEU A 56 8.93 9.98 -6.42
C LEU A 56 9.12 8.92 -5.34
N ILE A 57 9.02 9.30 -4.09
CA ILE A 57 9.12 8.37 -2.96
C ILE A 57 8.00 7.33 -3.05
N GLY A 58 6.79 7.75 -3.29
CA GLY A 58 5.64 6.87 -3.48
C GLY A 58 5.85 5.87 -4.62
N PHE A 59 6.37 6.33 -5.75
CA PHE A 59 6.67 5.48 -6.90
C PHE A 59 7.71 4.40 -6.55
N VAL A 60 8.79 4.76 -5.88
CA VAL A 60 9.81 3.81 -5.42
C VAL A 60 9.20 2.80 -4.44
N VAL A 61 8.42 3.27 -3.47
CA VAL A 61 7.72 2.40 -2.51
C VAL A 61 6.77 1.44 -3.23
N SER A 62 6.07 1.90 -4.25
CA SER A 62 5.15 1.07 -5.03
C SER A 62 5.88 -0.02 -5.84
N ILE A 63 7.05 0.29 -6.40
CA ILE A 63 7.91 -0.71 -7.05
C ILE A 63 8.38 -1.75 -6.03
N ILE A 64 8.82 -1.32 -4.87
CA ILE A 64 9.18 -2.23 -3.75
C ILE A 64 7.97 -3.08 -3.37
N GLY A 65 6.76 -2.52 -3.39
CA GLY A 65 5.52 -3.24 -3.13
C GLY A 65 5.28 -4.40 -4.10
N VAL A 66 5.55 -4.20 -5.39
CA VAL A 66 5.46 -5.29 -6.39
C VAL A 66 6.43 -6.42 -6.08
N VAL A 67 7.67 -6.09 -5.75
CA VAL A 67 8.69 -7.07 -5.35
C VAL A 67 8.30 -7.77 -4.06
N ALA A 68 7.81 -7.03 -3.07
CA ALA A 68 7.33 -7.55 -1.80
C ALA A 68 6.16 -8.52 -1.98
N ALA A 69 5.24 -8.22 -2.90
CA ALA A 69 4.12 -9.09 -3.23
C ALA A 69 4.60 -10.45 -3.75
N TYR A 70 5.60 -10.46 -4.61
CA TYR A 70 6.20 -11.72 -5.09
C TYR A 70 6.79 -12.54 -3.93
N GLY A 71 7.60 -11.93 -3.09
CA GLY A 71 8.20 -12.61 -1.94
C GLY A 71 7.16 -13.11 -0.92
N THR A 72 6.11 -12.32 -0.68
CA THR A 72 5.01 -12.69 0.21
C THR A 72 4.21 -13.87 -0.35
N TRP A 73 3.93 -13.85 -1.65
CA TRP A 73 3.25 -14.96 -2.32
C TRP A 73 4.02 -16.27 -2.15
N ARG A 74 5.35 -16.21 -2.20
CA ARG A 74 6.26 -17.34 -1.99
C ARG A 74 6.53 -17.63 -0.51
N ALA A 75 5.86 -16.94 0.40
CA ALA A 75 6.01 -17.08 1.85
C ALA A 75 7.46 -16.86 2.34
N GLN A 76 8.23 -16.03 1.65
CA GLN A 76 9.61 -15.71 2.02
C GLN A 76 9.62 -14.58 3.06
N LYS A 77 10.46 -14.71 4.07
CA LYS A 77 10.53 -13.74 5.18
C LYS A 77 10.82 -12.32 4.71
N TRP A 78 11.76 -12.15 3.77
CA TRP A 78 12.10 -10.83 3.24
C TRP A 78 10.91 -10.15 2.55
N GLY A 79 10.12 -10.91 1.80
CA GLY A 79 8.93 -10.39 1.12
C GLY A 79 7.86 -9.97 2.11
N ILE A 80 7.62 -10.76 3.17
CA ILE A 80 6.67 -10.45 4.23
C ILE A 80 7.08 -9.18 4.96
N VAL A 81 8.34 -9.03 5.32
CA VAL A 81 8.87 -7.83 5.99
C VAL A 81 8.71 -6.60 5.08
N LEU A 82 9.07 -6.72 3.81
CA LEU A 82 8.89 -5.62 2.85
C LEU A 82 7.41 -5.25 2.66
N ALA A 83 6.51 -6.22 2.61
CA ALA A 83 5.07 -5.97 2.49
C ALA A 83 4.53 -5.20 3.71
N ILE A 84 5.00 -5.52 4.90
CA ILE A 84 4.65 -4.78 6.12
C ILE A 84 5.20 -3.34 6.05
N ILE A 85 6.44 -3.15 5.65
CA ILE A 85 7.06 -1.83 5.51
C ILE A 85 6.29 -0.98 4.49
N VAL A 86 6.03 -1.52 3.31
CA VAL A 86 5.25 -0.83 2.27
C VAL A 86 3.85 -0.47 2.78
N SER A 87 3.20 -1.36 3.52
CA SER A 87 1.87 -1.11 4.09
C SER A 87 1.89 0.01 5.13
N VAL A 88 2.93 0.08 5.96
CA VAL A 88 3.08 1.18 6.93
C VAL A 88 3.24 2.52 6.20
N PHE A 89 4.04 2.57 5.14
CA PHE A 89 4.14 3.78 4.31
C PHE A 89 2.79 4.14 3.68
N GLY A 90 2.07 3.16 3.15
CA GLY A 90 0.74 3.38 2.58
C GLY A 90 -0.28 3.87 3.60
N GLU A 91 -0.21 3.39 4.85
CA GLU A 91 -1.06 3.87 5.93
C GLU A 91 -0.77 5.33 6.30
N LEU A 92 0.50 5.70 6.40
CA LEU A 92 0.89 7.09 6.67
C LEU A 92 0.43 8.02 5.55
N ASP A 93 0.62 7.62 4.30
CA ASP A 93 0.14 8.36 3.14
C ASP A 93 -1.40 8.47 3.12
N GLY A 94 -2.08 7.37 3.38
CA GLY A 94 -3.54 7.31 3.45
C GLY A 94 -4.12 8.18 4.57
N LEU A 95 -3.52 8.17 5.75
CA LEU A 95 -3.91 9.05 6.86
C LEU A 95 -3.72 10.52 6.49
N GLY A 96 -2.62 10.86 5.83
CA GLY A 96 -2.41 12.20 5.28
C GLY A 96 -3.50 12.59 4.28
N GLY A 97 -3.88 11.68 3.40
CA GLY A 97 -4.98 11.89 2.46
C GLY A 97 -6.32 12.12 3.14
N ILE A 98 -6.65 11.35 4.19
CA ILE A 98 -7.89 11.54 4.96
C ILE A 98 -7.92 12.90 5.65
N LEU A 99 -6.81 13.32 6.25
CA LEU A 99 -6.75 14.54 7.05
C LEU A 99 -6.63 15.81 6.21
N PHE A 100 -5.90 15.77 5.11
CA PHE A 100 -5.46 16.97 4.39
C PHE A 100 -5.97 17.08 2.95
N ALA A 101 -6.50 16.01 2.35
CA ALA A 101 -7.00 16.10 0.98
C ALA A 101 -8.21 17.04 0.88
N PRO A 102 -8.24 17.95 -0.11
CA PRO A 102 -9.33 18.91 -0.25
C PRO A 102 -10.63 18.28 -0.77
N LEU A 103 -10.54 17.21 -1.55
CA LEU A 103 -11.70 16.54 -2.16
C LEU A 103 -12.19 15.37 -1.30
N LEU A 104 -13.50 15.30 -1.10
CA LEU A 104 -14.14 14.20 -0.37
C LEU A 104 -13.87 12.85 -1.03
N THR A 105 -13.88 12.76 -2.35
CA THR A 105 -13.58 11.55 -3.11
C THR A 105 -12.17 11.03 -2.77
N THR A 106 -11.18 11.91 -2.74
CA THR A 106 -9.79 11.57 -2.38
C THR A 106 -9.71 11.06 -0.94
N ARG A 107 -10.44 11.69 -0.02
CA ARG A 107 -10.52 11.25 1.38
C ARG A 107 -11.10 9.85 1.52
N ILE A 108 -12.17 9.55 0.78
CA ILE A 108 -12.81 8.23 0.77
C ILE A 108 -11.84 7.18 0.21
N MET A 109 -11.17 7.48 -0.91
CA MET A 109 -10.18 6.57 -1.50
C MET A 109 -9.00 6.33 -0.58
N ALA A 110 -8.52 7.37 0.12
CA ALA A 110 -7.48 7.24 1.14
C ALA A 110 -7.93 6.35 2.30
N GLY A 111 -9.17 6.48 2.76
CA GLY A 111 -9.75 5.62 3.79
C GLY A 111 -9.82 4.16 3.38
N VAL A 112 -10.23 3.87 2.14
CA VAL A 112 -10.21 2.51 1.58
C VAL A 112 -8.78 1.96 1.54
N GLY A 113 -7.82 2.78 1.13
CA GLY A 113 -6.40 2.42 1.12
C GLY A 113 -5.87 2.05 2.51
N VAL A 114 -6.18 2.86 3.52
CA VAL A 114 -5.80 2.58 4.93
C VAL A 114 -6.35 1.23 5.39
N VAL A 115 -7.61 0.94 5.12
CA VAL A 115 -8.23 -0.35 5.48
C VAL A 115 -7.54 -1.51 4.79
N LEU A 116 -7.23 -1.38 3.50
CA LEU A 116 -6.56 -2.46 2.75
C LEU A 116 -5.12 -2.68 3.22
N TYR A 117 -4.36 -1.63 3.50
CA TYR A 117 -3.00 -1.77 4.04
C TYR A 117 -2.99 -2.36 5.44
N LEU A 118 -3.93 -1.96 6.30
CA LEU A 118 -4.10 -2.58 7.62
C LEU A 118 -4.41 -4.08 7.49
N LEU A 119 -5.27 -4.44 6.56
CA LEU A 119 -5.60 -5.84 6.28
C LEU A 119 -4.36 -6.62 5.84
N VAL A 120 -3.51 -6.05 4.99
CA VAL A 120 -2.23 -6.67 4.59
C VAL A 120 -1.33 -6.94 5.79
N VAL A 121 -1.17 -5.95 6.69
CA VAL A 121 -0.37 -6.11 7.92
C VAL A 121 -0.94 -7.24 8.78
N LEU A 122 -2.24 -7.26 9.00
CA LEU A 122 -2.90 -8.29 9.81
C LEU A 122 -2.73 -9.68 9.18
N LEU A 123 -2.86 -9.80 7.86
CA LEU A 123 -2.68 -11.07 7.15
C LEU A 123 -1.22 -11.53 7.18
N CYS A 124 -0.26 -10.61 7.06
CA CYS A 124 1.17 -10.93 7.18
C CYS A 124 1.55 -11.43 8.58
N LEU A 125 0.89 -10.90 9.61
CA LEU A 125 1.07 -11.30 10.99
C LEU A 125 0.18 -12.47 11.41
N TRP A 126 -0.67 -12.95 10.51
CA TRP A 126 -1.58 -14.04 10.78
C TRP A 126 -0.83 -15.30 11.17
N ARG A 127 -1.20 -15.87 12.32
CA ARG A 127 -0.67 -17.14 12.80
C ARG A 127 -1.79 -18.14 12.98
N GLU A 128 -1.58 -19.32 12.44
CA GLU A 128 -2.48 -20.43 12.75
C GLU A 128 -2.37 -20.79 14.22
N ARG A 129 -3.50 -20.81 14.91
CA ARG A 129 -3.53 -21.43 16.23
C ARG A 129 -3.42 -22.92 16.03
N LYS A 130 -2.28 -23.49 16.42
CA LYS A 130 -2.17 -24.94 16.51
C LYS A 130 -3.20 -25.44 17.53
N PRO A 131 -3.98 -26.49 17.21
CA PRO A 131 -4.86 -27.08 18.20
C PRO A 131 -4.01 -27.53 19.39
N VAL A 132 -4.38 -27.07 20.58
CA VAL A 132 -3.78 -27.56 21.82
C VAL A 132 -4.26 -29.00 21.95
N LEU A 133 -3.37 -29.96 21.67
CA LEU A 133 -3.63 -31.35 22.01
C LEU A 133 -3.66 -31.45 23.53
N ALA A 134 -4.84 -31.69 24.05
CA ALA A 134 -5.00 -31.99 25.45
C ALA A 134 -4.34 -33.35 25.81
#